data_681dc83a8c178a8d081e8f5452b9dddf
#
_entry.id   681dc83a8c178a8d081e8f5452b9dddf
#
_cell.length_a   1.000
_cell.length_b   1.000
_cell.length_c   1.000
_cell.angle_alpha   90.00
_cell.angle_beta   90.00
_cell.angle_gamma   90.00
#
_symmetry.space_group_name_H-M   'P 1'
#
loop_
_entity.id
_entity.type
_entity.pdbx_description
1 polymer ?
#
loop_
_entity_poly.entity_id
_entity_poly.type
_entity_poly.pdbx_seq_one_letter_code
_entity_poly.pdbx_strand_id
1 'polypeptide(L)'
;MSPSDAAATVTRLVRDIPDWPQPGVVFKDITPLLNDPEGFTAVIDALVDAGSVPGLAIDRVIGVEARGFVFAAPVAYKLGAGFVPVRKPGKLPHDIEREEYVLEYGVDLLEIHCDAIHPGERVLIVDDVLATGGTAAATARLVEKLGGVVAGFSFVMELGFLDGRSALAGHRVHSLVTYGAGGSAEPAGAAVQGAGE
;
A
#
# COMPACT_ATOMS: atom_id res chain seq x y z
N MET A 1 19.71 -3.76 5.21
CA MET A 1 19.22 -3.20 6.49
C MET A 1 18.15 -4.14 7.01
N SER A 2 18.02 -4.33 8.33
CA SER A 2 16.99 -5.25 8.84
C SER A 2 15.60 -4.61 8.76
N PRO A 3 14.50 -5.40 8.70
CA PRO A 3 13.13 -4.85 8.76
C PRO A 3 12.89 -3.98 10.01
N SER A 4 13.55 -4.30 11.13
CA SER A 4 13.49 -3.48 12.35
C SER A 4 14.10 -2.10 12.18
N ASP A 5 15.14 -1.96 11.35
CA ASP A 5 15.79 -0.65 11.09
C ASP A 5 14.90 0.25 10.24
N ALA A 6 14.19 -0.34 9.25
CA ALA A 6 13.24 0.40 8.43
C ALA A 6 12.04 0.89 9.27
N ALA A 7 11.51 0.04 10.17
CA ALA A 7 10.43 0.43 11.09
C ALA A 7 10.84 1.58 12.02
N ALA A 8 12.04 1.51 12.60
CA ALA A 8 12.57 2.58 13.43
C ALA A 8 12.75 3.89 12.65
N THR A 9 13.16 3.78 11.38
CA THR A 9 13.31 4.92 10.47
C THR A 9 11.96 5.58 10.16
N VAL A 10 10.94 4.79 9.84
CA VAL A 10 9.57 5.29 9.63
C VAL A 10 9.07 6.01 10.88
N THR A 11 9.20 5.39 12.06
CA THR A 11 8.75 5.96 13.34
C THR A 11 9.45 7.30 13.65
N ARG A 12 10.72 7.43 13.30
CA ARG A 12 11.52 8.65 13.53
C ARG A 12 11.18 9.77 12.54
N LEU A 13 10.88 9.43 11.29
CA LEU A 13 10.76 10.41 10.19
C LEU A 13 9.30 10.74 9.83
N VAL A 14 8.35 9.90 10.17
CA VAL A 14 6.91 10.25 10.01
C VAL A 14 6.51 11.22 11.11
N ARG A 15 5.94 12.34 10.70
CA ARG A 15 5.58 13.43 11.60
C ARG A 15 4.08 13.40 11.91
N ASP A 16 3.74 13.55 13.19
CA ASP A 16 2.34 13.67 13.62
C ASP A 16 1.88 15.12 13.49
N ILE A 17 0.76 15.31 12.78
CA ILE A 17 0.07 16.59 12.67
C ILE A 17 -1.28 16.43 13.38
N PRO A 18 -1.43 16.95 14.60
CA PRO A 18 -2.70 16.88 15.31
C PRO A 18 -3.77 17.75 14.64
N ASP A 19 -5.04 17.35 14.80
CA ASP A 19 -6.22 18.08 14.36
C ASP A 19 -6.26 18.41 12.86
N TRP A 20 -5.69 17.54 12.00
CA TRP A 20 -5.72 17.68 10.55
C TRP A 20 -6.24 16.39 9.88
N PRO A 21 -7.16 16.48 8.87
CA PRO A 21 -7.81 17.67 8.29
C PRO A 21 -8.96 18.23 9.16
N GLN A 22 -9.27 17.59 10.27
CA GLN A 22 -10.32 18.01 11.20
C GLN A 22 -9.93 17.69 12.65
N PRO A 23 -10.54 18.37 13.63
CA PRO A 23 -10.26 18.13 15.05
C PRO A 23 -10.41 16.66 15.43
N GLY A 24 -9.47 16.15 16.23
CA GLY A 24 -9.41 14.76 16.71
C GLY A 24 -8.70 13.79 15.77
N VAL A 25 -8.32 14.19 14.56
CA VAL A 25 -7.52 13.37 13.64
C VAL A 25 -6.04 13.71 13.79
N VAL A 26 -5.20 12.68 13.96
CA VAL A 26 -3.74 12.82 13.90
C VAL A 26 -3.28 12.32 12.53
N PHE A 27 -2.93 13.25 11.66
CA PHE A 27 -2.42 12.93 10.33
C PHE A 27 -0.95 12.53 10.38
N LYS A 28 -0.61 11.45 9.70
CA LYS A 28 0.75 10.95 9.56
C LYS A 28 1.40 11.53 8.30
N ASP A 29 2.25 12.55 8.49
CA ASP A 29 2.94 13.23 7.40
C ASP A 29 4.25 12.52 7.06
N ILE A 30 4.30 11.98 5.86
CA ILE A 30 5.47 11.26 5.32
C ILE A 30 6.51 12.19 4.69
N THR A 31 6.24 13.48 4.57
CA THR A 31 7.13 14.41 3.85
C THR A 31 8.58 14.40 4.38
N PRO A 32 8.83 14.37 5.70
CA PRO A 32 10.20 14.29 6.20
C PRO A 32 10.90 12.97 5.81
N LEU A 33 10.15 11.85 5.74
CA LEU A 33 10.67 10.57 5.27
C LEU A 33 11.07 10.64 3.79
N LEU A 34 10.24 11.26 2.96
CA LEU A 34 10.53 11.41 1.52
C LEU A 34 11.74 12.32 1.27
N ASN A 35 12.01 13.28 2.16
CA ASN A 35 13.11 14.21 2.04
C ASN A 35 14.44 13.68 2.62
N ASP A 36 14.43 12.54 3.31
CA ASP A 36 15.63 11.91 3.88
C ASP A 36 16.11 10.78 2.93
N PRO A 37 17.25 10.94 2.24
CA PRO A 37 17.67 9.98 1.22
C PRO A 37 17.93 8.57 1.76
N GLU A 38 18.48 8.47 2.97
CA GLU A 38 18.77 7.19 3.60
C GLU A 38 17.48 6.52 4.07
N GLY A 39 16.59 7.28 4.70
CA GLY A 39 15.29 6.80 5.16
C GLY A 39 14.39 6.35 4.02
N PHE A 40 14.32 7.14 2.95
CA PHE A 40 13.56 6.77 1.76
C PHE A 40 14.09 5.48 1.12
N THR A 41 15.41 5.39 0.93
CA THR A 41 16.04 4.17 0.39
C THR A 41 15.74 2.95 1.26
N ALA A 42 15.86 3.11 2.58
CA ALA A 42 15.60 2.06 3.53
C ALA A 42 14.16 1.51 3.47
N VAL A 43 13.20 2.42 3.36
CA VAL A 43 11.77 2.06 3.24
C VAL A 43 11.51 1.36 1.93
N ILE A 44 12.06 1.83 0.80
CA ILE A 44 11.91 1.16 -0.49
C ILE A 44 12.48 -0.26 -0.44
N ASP A 45 13.67 -0.45 0.12
CA ASP A 45 14.29 -1.78 0.26
C ASP A 45 13.43 -2.72 1.10
N ALA A 46 12.90 -2.23 2.22
CA ALA A 46 12.03 -3.01 3.10
C ALA A 46 10.69 -3.38 2.42
N LEU A 47 10.10 -2.48 1.63
CA LEU A 47 8.87 -2.78 0.86
C LEU A 47 9.13 -3.82 -0.24
N VAL A 48 10.31 -3.79 -0.89
CA VAL A 48 10.74 -4.80 -1.85
C VAL A 48 10.88 -6.16 -1.18
N ASP A 49 11.59 -6.23 -0.04
CA ASP A 49 11.79 -7.47 0.70
C ASP A 49 10.44 -8.07 1.16
N ALA A 50 9.55 -7.22 1.65
CA ALA A 50 8.22 -7.62 2.09
C ALA A 50 7.31 -8.09 0.95
N GLY A 51 7.38 -7.43 -0.20
CA GLY A 51 6.64 -7.79 -1.41
C GLY A 51 7.17 -9.02 -2.11
N SER A 52 8.43 -9.34 -1.89
CA SER A 52 9.08 -10.50 -2.49
C SER A 52 8.60 -11.79 -1.84
N VAL A 53 8.27 -12.77 -2.69
CA VAL A 53 7.96 -14.14 -2.26
C VAL A 53 8.99 -15.05 -2.93
N PRO A 54 9.78 -15.84 -2.19
CA PRO A 54 10.76 -16.74 -2.78
C PRO A 54 10.13 -17.64 -3.86
N GLY A 55 10.72 -17.61 -5.06
CA GLY A 55 10.23 -18.39 -6.20
C GLY A 55 9.00 -17.81 -6.93
N LEU A 56 8.52 -16.63 -6.53
CA LEU A 56 7.37 -15.97 -7.17
C LEU A 56 7.81 -14.61 -7.75
N ALA A 57 7.85 -14.48 -9.08
CA ALA A 57 8.09 -13.19 -9.71
C ALA A 57 6.85 -12.30 -9.58
N ILE A 58 7.05 -11.01 -9.36
CA ILE A 58 6.02 -9.96 -9.46
C ILE A 58 6.08 -9.37 -10.87
N ASP A 59 4.98 -9.37 -11.58
CA ASP A 59 4.91 -8.87 -12.96
C ASP A 59 4.57 -7.39 -12.98
N ARG A 60 3.71 -6.93 -12.05
CA ARG A 60 3.27 -5.53 -11.94
C ARG A 60 3.28 -5.06 -10.48
N VAL A 61 3.59 -3.79 -10.29
CA VAL A 61 3.42 -3.09 -9.02
C VAL A 61 2.42 -1.96 -9.23
N ILE A 62 1.36 -1.96 -8.44
CA ILE A 62 0.36 -0.89 -8.44
C ILE A 62 0.68 0.12 -7.34
N GLY A 63 0.57 1.41 -7.70
CA GLY A 63 0.48 2.51 -6.74
C GLY A 63 -0.85 3.23 -6.88
N VAL A 64 -1.44 3.66 -5.75
CA VAL A 64 -2.68 4.42 -5.77
C VAL A 64 -2.41 5.92 -5.66
N GLU A 65 -3.14 6.74 -6.44
CA GLU A 65 -3.01 8.20 -6.41
C GLU A 65 -3.31 8.76 -5.02
N ALA A 66 -2.43 9.60 -4.49
CA ALA A 66 -1.21 10.10 -5.10
C ALA A 66 0.05 9.58 -4.40
N ARG A 67 -0.01 9.34 -3.06
CA ARG A 67 1.17 9.03 -2.25
C ARG A 67 1.72 7.64 -2.51
N GLY A 68 0.86 6.68 -2.85
CA GLY A 68 1.25 5.35 -3.27
C GLY A 68 2.21 5.34 -4.46
N PHE A 69 2.09 6.29 -5.39
CA PHE A 69 2.99 6.38 -6.56
C PHE A 69 4.44 6.57 -6.16
N VAL A 70 4.68 7.32 -5.09
CA VAL A 70 6.03 7.66 -4.63
C VAL A 70 6.80 6.42 -4.20
N PHE A 71 6.12 5.45 -3.60
CA PHE A 71 6.72 4.19 -3.14
C PHE A 71 6.64 3.08 -4.20
N ALA A 72 5.51 2.96 -4.88
CA ALA A 72 5.28 1.88 -5.83
C ALA A 72 6.21 1.93 -7.05
N ALA A 73 6.49 3.12 -7.58
CA ALA A 73 7.35 3.27 -8.75
C ALA A 73 8.80 2.79 -8.48
N PRO A 74 9.50 3.21 -7.41
CA PRO A 74 10.82 2.67 -7.10
C PRO A 74 10.80 1.20 -6.68
N VAL A 75 9.73 0.70 -6.06
CA VAL A 75 9.57 -0.74 -5.77
C VAL A 75 9.47 -1.53 -7.07
N ALA A 76 8.66 -1.09 -8.04
CA ALA A 76 8.56 -1.70 -9.36
C ALA A 76 9.92 -1.75 -10.05
N TYR A 77 10.65 -0.64 -10.05
CA TYR A 77 12.00 -0.55 -10.62
C TYR A 77 12.95 -1.58 -10.00
N LYS A 78 12.97 -1.70 -8.67
CA LYS A 78 13.85 -2.64 -7.97
C LYS A 78 13.47 -4.10 -8.20
N LEU A 79 12.18 -4.41 -8.35
CA LEU A 79 11.69 -5.76 -8.66
C LEU A 79 11.84 -6.13 -10.15
N GLY A 80 12.15 -5.17 -11.03
CA GLY A 80 12.15 -5.38 -12.47
C GLY A 80 10.73 -5.60 -13.03
N ALA A 81 9.71 -5.10 -12.32
CA ALA A 81 8.30 -5.21 -12.65
C ALA A 81 7.78 -3.94 -13.36
N GLY A 82 6.65 -4.07 -14.06
CA GLY A 82 5.95 -2.90 -14.59
C GLY A 82 5.27 -2.10 -13.47
N PHE A 83 5.27 -0.75 -13.59
CA PHE A 83 4.49 0.11 -12.70
C PHE A 83 3.12 0.43 -13.31
N VAL A 84 2.06 0.27 -12.54
CA VAL A 84 0.67 0.56 -12.94
C VAL A 84 0.05 1.60 -12.01
N PRO A 85 -0.34 2.78 -12.52
CA PRO A 85 -1.04 3.78 -11.72
C PRO A 85 -2.53 3.47 -11.61
N VAL A 86 -3.05 3.40 -10.39
CA VAL A 86 -4.50 3.45 -10.11
C VAL A 86 -4.84 4.88 -9.70
N ARG A 87 -5.87 5.47 -10.32
CA ARG A 87 -6.12 6.89 -10.22
C ARG A 87 -7.56 7.22 -9.83
N LYS A 88 -7.75 8.45 -9.36
CA LYS A 88 -9.06 9.07 -9.17
C LYS A 88 -9.73 9.34 -10.53
N PRO A 89 -11.08 9.46 -10.60
CA PRO A 89 -11.82 9.57 -11.84
C PRO A 89 -11.35 10.69 -12.76
N GLY A 90 -11.36 10.38 -14.07
CA GLY A 90 -11.07 11.36 -15.15
C GLY A 90 -9.60 11.73 -15.30
N LYS A 91 -8.68 10.95 -14.72
CA LYS A 91 -7.23 11.20 -14.79
C LYS A 91 -6.51 10.30 -15.79
N LEU A 92 -7.17 9.27 -16.29
CA LEU A 92 -6.61 8.33 -17.25
C LEU A 92 -7.18 8.59 -18.65
N PRO A 93 -6.32 8.70 -19.69
CA PRO A 93 -6.75 9.16 -21.02
C PRO A 93 -7.21 8.05 -21.98
N HIS A 94 -7.08 6.77 -21.61
CA HIS A 94 -7.45 5.61 -22.44
C HIS A 94 -8.63 4.87 -21.83
N ASP A 95 -9.04 3.72 -22.41
CA ASP A 95 -10.11 2.85 -21.89
C ASP A 95 -9.82 2.41 -20.48
N ILE A 96 -10.82 2.51 -19.62
CA ILE A 96 -10.66 2.31 -18.17
C ILE A 96 -11.65 1.27 -17.63
N GLU A 97 -11.20 0.54 -16.61
CA GLU A 97 -12.03 -0.19 -15.67
C GLU A 97 -12.18 0.65 -14.40
N ARG A 98 -13.37 0.56 -13.76
CA ARG A 98 -13.73 1.33 -12.57
C ARG A 98 -14.13 0.44 -11.42
N GLU A 99 -13.85 0.91 -10.21
CA GLU A 99 -14.31 0.30 -8.97
C GLU A 99 -14.76 1.35 -7.99
N GLU A 100 -15.98 1.17 -7.45
CA GLU A 100 -16.52 1.99 -6.37
C GLU A 100 -16.13 1.42 -5.02
N TYR A 101 -15.87 2.29 -4.05
CA TYR A 101 -15.69 1.89 -2.67
C TYR A 101 -16.30 2.89 -1.70
N VAL A 102 -16.81 2.35 -0.60
CA VAL A 102 -17.49 3.15 0.43
C VAL A 102 -16.45 3.77 1.35
N LEU A 103 -16.56 5.07 1.58
CA LEU A 103 -15.87 5.81 2.63
C LEU A 103 -16.79 5.95 3.85
N GLU A 104 -16.26 6.40 4.99
CA GLU A 104 -17.10 6.76 6.14
C GLU A 104 -18.19 7.79 5.75
N TYR A 105 -17.89 8.67 4.79
CA TYR A 105 -18.80 9.67 4.26
C TYR A 105 -18.77 9.67 2.73
N GLY A 106 -19.65 8.86 2.11
CA GLY A 106 -19.83 8.82 0.67
C GLY A 106 -19.20 7.62 -0.05
N VAL A 107 -19.20 7.71 -1.38
CA VAL A 107 -18.61 6.73 -2.29
C VAL A 107 -17.50 7.41 -3.06
N ASP A 108 -16.38 6.75 -3.20
CA ASP A 108 -15.26 7.20 -4.03
C ASP A 108 -15.00 6.15 -5.13
N LEU A 109 -14.29 6.56 -6.17
CA LEU A 109 -14.03 5.76 -7.36
C LEU A 109 -12.54 5.67 -7.63
N LEU A 110 -12.11 4.51 -8.10
CA LEU A 110 -10.78 4.29 -8.65
C LEU A 110 -10.88 3.82 -10.09
N GLU A 111 -9.89 4.21 -10.88
CA GLU A 111 -9.77 3.86 -12.31
C GLU A 111 -8.40 3.26 -12.59
N ILE A 112 -8.40 2.26 -13.48
CA ILE A 112 -7.20 1.63 -14.04
C ILE A 112 -7.39 1.48 -15.56
N HIS A 113 -6.32 1.55 -16.36
CA HIS A 113 -6.42 1.24 -17.79
C HIS A 113 -6.76 -0.24 -18.02
N CYS A 114 -7.64 -0.54 -18.96
CA CYS A 114 -8.06 -1.90 -19.28
C CYS A 114 -6.92 -2.81 -19.75
N ASP A 115 -5.87 -2.24 -20.32
CA ASP A 115 -4.67 -2.93 -20.85
C ASP A 115 -3.49 -2.95 -19.86
N ALA A 116 -3.68 -2.46 -18.62
CA ALA A 116 -2.59 -2.32 -17.65
C ALA A 116 -2.10 -3.66 -17.06
N ILE A 117 -2.98 -4.66 -17.05
CA ILE A 117 -2.72 -5.99 -16.47
C ILE A 117 -3.21 -7.04 -17.44
N HIS A 118 -2.40 -8.06 -17.68
CA HIS A 118 -2.82 -9.23 -18.46
C HIS A 118 -3.27 -10.39 -17.55
N PRO A 119 -4.19 -11.25 -18.04
CA PRO A 119 -4.65 -12.39 -17.26
C PRO A 119 -3.50 -13.27 -16.75
N GLY A 120 -3.55 -13.57 -15.45
CA GLY A 120 -2.55 -14.38 -14.74
C GLY A 120 -1.31 -13.63 -14.26
N GLU A 121 -1.12 -12.34 -14.61
CA GLU A 121 -0.03 -11.54 -14.07
C GLU A 121 -0.17 -11.35 -12.56
N ARG A 122 0.95 -11.43 -11.85
CA ARG A 122 1.04 -11.27 -10.40
C ARG A 122 1.30 -9.83 -10.04
N VAL A 123 0.43 -9.28 -9.22
CA VAL A 123 0.38 -7.86 -8.91
C VAL A 123 0.63 -7.63 -7.43
N LEU A 124 1.65 -6.82 -7.12
CA LEU A 124 1.89 -6.28 -5.79
C LEU A 124 1.25 -4.90 -5.69
N ILE A 125 0.43 -4.67 -4.67
CA ILE A 125 -0.18 -3.37 -4.40
C ILE A 125 0.62 -2.67 -3.31
N VAL A 126 1.09 -1.45 -3.58
CA VAL A 126 1.93 -0.66 -2.67
C VAL A 126 1.30 0.70 -2.42
N ASP A 127 1.18 1.07 -1.13
CA ASP A 127 0.71 2.38 -0.73
C ASP A 127 1.44 2.88 0.53
N ASP A 128 1.27 4.13 0.89
CA ASP A 128 1.88 4.69 2.09
C ASP A 128 1.16 4.25 3.37
N VAL A 129 -0.16 4.15 3.37
CA VAL A 129 -0.94 3.86 4.57
C VAL A 129 -2.08 2.87 4.33
N LEU A 130 -2.19 1.89 5.22
CA LEU A 130 -3.39 1.09 5.40
C LEU A 130 -4.23 1.72 6.52
N ALA A 131 -5.34 2.37 6.16
CA ALA A 131 -6.31 2.93 7.09
C ALA A 131 -7.51 1.96 7.26
N THR A 132 -8.64 2.24 6.68
CA THR A 132 -9.83 1.34 6.70
C THR A 132 -9.76 0.19 5.71
N GLY A 133 -8.79 0.20 4.79
CA GLY A 133 -8.60 -0.83 3.76
C GLY A 133 -9.49 -0.68 2.52
N GLY A 134 -10.43 0.25 2.49
CA GLY A 134 -11.38 0.42 1.38
C GLY A 134 -10.69 0.65 0.03
N THR A 135 -9.74 1.57 -0.03
CA THR A 135 -8.95 1.88 -1.24
C THR A 135 -8.16 0.66 -1.72
N ALA A 136 -7.50 -0.04 -0.80
CA ALA A 136 -6.70 -1.23 -1.12
C ALA A 136 -7.58 -2.39 -1.63
N ALA A 137 -8.72 -2.64 -0.98
CA ALA A 137 -9.70 -3.65 -1.41
C ALA A 137 -10.29 -3.33 -2.79
N ALA A 138 -10.62 -2.06 -3.06
CA ALA A 138 -11.09 -1.62 -4.38
C ALA A 138 -10.00 -1.84 -5.45
N THR A 139 -8.76 -1.55 -5.12
CA THR A 139 -7.62 -1.80 -6.02
C THR A 139 -7.44 -3.30 -6.32
N ALA A 140 -7.61 -4.17 -5.32
CA ALA A 140 -7.59 -5.62 -5.53
C ALA A 140 -8.68 -6.07 -6.50
N ARG A 141 -9.91 -5.58 -6.32
CA ARG A 141 -11.02 -5.91 -7.25
C ARG A 141 -10.76 -5.45 -8.69
N LEU A 142 -10.09 -4.29 -8.88
CA LEU A 142 -9.66 -3.86 -10.22
C LEU A 142 -8.67 -4.84 -10.85
N VAL A 143 -7.68 -5.31 -10.07
CA VAL A 143 -6.73 -6.33 -10.53
C VAL A 143 -7.45 -7.60 -10.96
N GLU A 144 -8.37 -8.10 -10.13
CA GLU A 144 -9.14 -9.32 -10.40
C GLU A 144 -10.08 -9.18 -11.60
N LYS A 145 -10.72 -8.02 -11.78
CA LYS A 145 -11.56 -7.72 -12.97
C LYS A 145 -10.75 -7.80 -14.26
N LEU A 146 -9.49 -7.41 -14.26
CA LEU A 146 -8.59 -7.53 -15.39
C LEU A 146 -7.97 -8.92 -15.55
N GLY A 147 -8.31 -9.87 -14.66
CA GLY A 147 -7.80 -11.25 -14.67
C GLY A 147 -6.41 -11.40 -14.04
N GLY A 148 -5.88 -10.38 -13.37
CA GLY A 148 -4.64 -10.45 -12.62
C GLY A 148 -4.81 -11.20 -11.29
N VAL A 149 -3.69 -11.55 -10.67
CA VAL A 149 -3.63 -12.23 -9.38
C VAL A 149 -2.96 -11.32 -8.36
N VAL A 150 -3.67 -10.96 -7.29
CA VAL A 150 -3.09 -10.15 -6.21
C VAL A 150 -2.08 -11.00 -5.43
N ALA A 151 -0.79 -10.70 -5.57
CA ALA A 151 0.30 -11.38 -4.89
C ALA A 151 0.42 -10.94 -3.42
N GLY A 152 -0.02 -9.73 -3.12
CA GLY A 152 -0.05 -9.17 -1.77
C GLY A 152 -0.10 -7.64 -1.76
N PHE A 153 -0.04 -7.12 -0.55
CA PHE A 153 -0.02 -5.70 -0.25
C PHE A 153 1.20 -5.34 0.57
N SER A 154 1.81 -4.19 0.29
CA SER A 154 2.91 -3.61 1.06
C SER A 154 2.62 -2.16 1.39
N PHE A 155 2.60 -1.84 2.68
CA PHE A 155 2.35 -0.49 3.20
C PHE A 155 3.55 0.01 4.00
N VAL A 156 3.82 1.31 3.93
CA VAL A 156 4.80 1.94 4.82
C VAL A 156 4.29 1.90 6.26
N MET A 157 3.00 2.19 6.45
CA MET A 157 2.38 2.17 7.77
C MET A 157 0.96 1.64 7.74
N GLU A 158 0.49 1.26 8.91
CA GLU A 158 -0.87 0.80 9.17
C GLU A 158 -1.45 1.53 10.39
N LEU A 159 -2.68 1.99 10.27
CA LEU A 159 -3.47 2.53 11.39
C LEU A 159 -4.28 1.38 11.99
N GLY A 160 -3.67 0.58 12.86
CA GLY A 160 -4.24 -0.67 13.37
C GLY A 160 -5.58 -0.50 14.07
N PHE A 161 -5.85 0.66 14.65
CA PHE A 161 -7.11 0.99 15.30
C PHE A 161 -8.30 1.16 14.32
N LEU A 162 -8.04 1.22 13.00
CA LEU A 162 -9.07 1.29 11.94
C LEU A 162 -9.39 -0.08 11.31
N ASP A 163 -8.72 -1.15 11.75
CA ASP A 163 -8.95 -2.54 11.33
C ASP A 163 -8.95 -2.77 9.80
N GLY A 164 -8.11 -2.04 9.09
CA GLY A 164 -8.04 -2.12 7.63
C GLY A 164 -7.68 -3.49 7.07
N ARG A 165 -7.01 -4.34 7.86
CA ARG A 165 -6.70 -5.73 7.47
C ARG A 165 -7.94 -6.58 7.23
N SER A 166 -9.02 -6.34 7.97
CA SER A 166 -10.29 -7.06 7.79
C SER A 166 -10.87 -6.91 6.39
N ALA A 167 -10.67 -5.72 5.76
CA ALA A 167 -11.08 -5.48 4.37
C ALA A 167 -10.22 -6.24 3.34
N LEU A 168 -9.05 -6.76 3.75
CA LEU A 168 -8.08 -7.47 2.92
C LEU A 168 -7.97 -8.96 3.31
N ALA A 169 -9.01 -9.50 3.97
CA ALA A 169 -9.03 -10.89 4.41
C ALA A 169 -8.76 -11.86 3.24
N GLY A 170 -7.92 -12.85 3.48
CA GLY A 170 -7.51 -13.82 2.45
C GLY A 170 -6.28 -13.39 1.63
N HIS A 171 -5.82 -12.17 1.74
CA HIS A 171 -4.61 -11.68 1.08
C HIS A 171 -3.42 -11.57 2.04
N ARG A 172 -2.23 -11.66 1.49
CA ARG A 172 -1.00 -11.36 2.20
C ARG A 172 -0.86 -9.85 2.36
N VAL A 173 -0.81 -9.36 3.60
CA VAL A 173 -0.67 -7.93 3.91
C VAL A 173 0.56 -7.72 4.79
N HIS A 174 1.43 -6.83 4.34
CA HIS A 174 2.61 -6.39 5.07
C HIS A 174 2.56 -4.89 5.30
N SER A 175 2.94 -4.46 6.51
CA SER A 175 3.14 -3.05 6.87
C SER A 175 4.47 -2.95 7.60
N LEU A 176 5.26 -1.88 7.37
CA LEU A 176 6.54 -1.72 8.07
C LEU A 176 6.34 -1.33 9.54
N VAL A 177 5.31 -0.52 9.81
CA VAL A 177 4.95 -0.03 11.14
C VAL A 177 3.44 -0.09 11.33
N THR A 178 2.99 -0.47 12.52
CA THR A 178 1.58 -0.37 12.93
C THR A 178 1.44 0.67 14.05
N TYR A 179 0.53 1.62 13.89
CA TYR A 179 0.17 2.60 14.90
C TYR A 179 -1.09 2.15 15.65
N GLY A 180 -0.99 2.07 16.97
CA GLY A 180 -2.13 1.81 17.87
C GLY A 180 -2.97 3.07 18.12
N ALA A 181 -4.12 2.92 18.80
CA ALA A 181 -5.07 4.00 19.10
C ALA A 181 -4.48 5.16 19.96
N GLY A 182 -3.32 4.97 20.59
CA GLY A 182 -2.61 6.00 21.37
C GLY A 182 -1.44 6.65 20.64
N GLY A 183 -1.28 6.39 19.32
CA GLY A 183 -0.17 6.92 18.54
C GLY A 183 1.16 6.17 18.73
N SER A 184 1.21 5.14 19.59
CA SER A 184 2.39 4.28 19.74
C SER A 184 2.64 3.49 18.45
N ALA A 185 3.88 3.54 17.96
CA ALA A 185 4.31 2.76 16.81
C ALA A 185 4.91 1.43 17.28
N GLU A 186 4.46 0.34 16.68
CA GLU A 186 5.05 -0.99 16.85
C GLU A 186 5.56 -1.51 15.51
N PRO A 187 6.73 -2.16 15.44
CA PRO A 187 7.13 -2.86 14.23
C PRO A 187 6.09 -3.92 13.91
N ALA A 188 5.67 -3.98 12.64
CA ALA A 188 4.67 -4.97 12.23
C ALA A 188 5.15 -6.39 12.55
N GLY A 189 4.37 -7.12 13.32
CA GLY A 189 4.64 -8.53 13.61
C GLY A 189 4.63 -9.35 12.33
N ALA A 190 5.51 -10.35 12.26
CA ALA A 190 5.56 -11.28 11.14
C ALA A 190 4.16 -11.89 10.90
N ALA A 191 3.76 -11.94 9.62
CA ALA A 191 2.48 -12.45 9.18
C ALA A 191 2.08 -13.73 9.93
N VAL A 192 0.88 -13.74 10.47
CA VAL A 192 0.23 -14.98 10.91
C VAL A 192 0.08 -15.86 9.68
N GLN A 193 0.89 -16.91 9.59
CA GLN A 193 0.70 -17.97 8.61
C GLN A 193 -0.65 -18.60 8.90
N GLY A 194 -1.60 -18.42 7.99
CA GLY A 194 -2.84 -19.18 8.00
C GLY A 194 -2.47 -20.67 7.94
N ALA A 195 -2.76 -21.41 9.00
CA ALA A 195 -2.66 -22.84 9.02
C ALA A 195 -3.63 -23.40 7.98
N GLY A 196 -3.10 -24.02 6.93
CA GLY A 196 -3.85 -24.94 6.11
C GLY A 196 -4.02 -26.25 6.87
N GLU A 197 -5.22 -26.73 7.00
CA GLU A 197 -5.61 -28.13 7.02
C GLU A 197 -6.68 -28.35 5.97
#